data_b2da0c88adf93112b26a80e42b53807c
#
_entry.id   b2da0c88adf93112b26a80e42b53807c
#
_cell.length_a   1.000
_cell.length_b   1.000
_cell.length_c   1.000
_cell.angle_alpha   90.00
_cell.angle_beta   90.00
_cell.angle_gamma   90.00
#
_symmetry.space_group_name_H-M   'P 1'
#
loop_
_entity.id
_entity.type
_entity.pdbx_description
1 polymer ?
#
loop_
_entity_poly.entity_id
_entity_poly.type
_entity_poly.pdbx_seq_one_letter_code
_entity_poly.pdbx_strand_id
1 'polypeptide(L)'
;MGENSQRRRYRSVALIAAVAALVLAYGVARHLSWASARPPTQRVFSVTVDRDKAPWERPVIAIREGVPVHIDVHAREAGVLMVHEIPGALAACSSGANQSLDLLPVGITGRFSLHFHSRTGEQIEVAVIEIYPDD
;
A
#
# COMPACT_ATOMS: atom_id res chain seq x y z
N MET A 1 -21.77 56.07 -33.16
CA MET A 1 -20.89 55.78 -31.98
C MET A 1 -21.35 54.63 -31.09
N GLY A 2 -22.49 54.01 -31.32
CA GLY A 2 -23.02 52.91 -30.47
C GLY A 2 -22.52 51.51 -30.79
N GLU A 3 -22.18 51.21 -32.02
CA GLU A 3 -21.91 49.82 -32.51
C GLU A 3 -20.59 49.24 -32.00
N ASN A 4 -19.56 50.03 -31.85
CA ASN A 4 -18.26 49.57 -31.32
C ASN A 4 -18.30 49.24 -29.80
N SER A 5 -19.12 49.94 -29.05
CA SER A 5 -19.30 49.69 -27.61
C SER A 5 -20.04 48.35 -27.35
N GLN A 6 -21.02 48.04 -28.18
CA GLN A 6 -21.81 46.86 -28.09
C GLN A 6 -20.97 45.61 -28.47
N ARG A 7 -20.21 45.66 -29.55
CA ARG A 7 -19.26 44.61 -29.96
C ARG A 7 -18.19 44.32 -28.91
N ARG A 8 -17.72 45.34 -28.21
CA ARG A 8 -16.75 45.21 -27.14
C ARG A 8 -17.32 44.47 -25.89
N ARG A 9 -18.56 44.80 -25.55
CA ARG A 9 -19.30 44.14 -24.46
C ARG A 9 -19.55 42.67 -24.76
N TYR A 10 -19.97 42.29 -25.95
CA TYR A 10 -20.17 40.91 -26.37
C TYR A 10 -18.87 40.10 -26.35
N ARG A 11 -17.76 40.68 -26.76
CA ARG A 11 -16.44 40.03 -26.72
C ARG A 11 -16.00 39.77 -25.28
N SER A 12 -16.21 40.71 -24.36
CA SER A 12 -15.88 40.55 -22.97
C SER A 12 -16.75 39.48 -22.28
N VAL A 13 -18.04 39.46 -22.55
CA VAL A 13 -18.96 38.45 -22.02
C VAL A 13 -18.62 37.05 -22.56
N ALA A 14 -18.30 36.92 -23.85
CA ALA A 14 -17.88 35.67 -24.44
C ALA A 14 -16.58 35.14 -23.86
N LEU A 15 -15.60 36.02 -23.59
CA LEU A 15 -14.35 35.62 -22.91
C LEU A 15 -14.58 35.16 -21.50
N ILE A 16 -15.39 35.83 -20.71
CA ILE A 16 -15.73 35.44 -19.36
C ILE A 16 -16.45 34.07 -19.34
N ALA A 17 -17.40 33.86 -20.25
CA ALA A 17 -18.09 32.61 -20.39
C ALA A 17 -17.15 31.46 -20.78
N ALA A 18 -16.19 31.71 -21.69
CA ALA A 18 -15.20 30.71 -22.07
C ALA A 18 -14.25 30.33 -20.91
N VAL A 19 -13.81 31.29 -20.13
CA VAL A 19 -12.96 31.05 -18.96
C VAL A 19 -13.74 30.29 -17.91
N ALA A 20 -14.99 30.65 -17.63
CA ALA A 20 -15.84 29.93 -16.69
C ALA A 20 -16.07 28.47 -17.10
N ALA A 21 -16.31 28.21 -18.39
CA ALA A 21 -16.45 26.85 -18.93
C ALA A 21 -15.16 26.02 -18.78
N LEU A 22 -13.99 26.63 -19.01
CA LEU A 22 -12.69 25.96 -18.82
C LEU A 22 -12.43 25.60 -17.34
N VAL A 23 -12.74 26.51 -16.44
CA VAL A 23 -12.60 26.27 -14.99
C VAL A 23 -13.52 25.14 -14.52
N LEU A 24 -14.76 25.14 -14.99
CA LEU A 24 -15.71 24.06 -14.70
C LEU A 24 -15.25 22.71 -15.27
N ALA A 25 -14.80 22.69 -16.53
CA ALA A 25 -14.29 21.47 -17.17
C ALA A 25 -13.05 20.93 -16.42
N TYR A 26 -12.14 21.81 -16.03
CA TYR A 26 -10.97 21.43 -15.22
C TYR A 26 -11.38 20.88 -13.85
N GLY A 27 -12.31 21.52 -13.16
CA GLY A 27 -12.83 21.08 -11.86
C GLY A 27 -13.48 19.72 -11.94
N VAL A 28 -14.30 19.48 -12.96
CA VAL A 28 -14.95 18.19 -13.21
C VAL A 28 -13.91 17.11 -13.54
N ALA A 29 -12.96 17.40 -14.44
CA ALA A 29 -11.90 16.44 -14.79
C ALA A 29 -11.05 16.06 -13.57
N ARG A 30 -10.69 17.04 -12.75
CA ARG A 30 -9.94 16.79 -11.52
C ARG A 30 -10.74 15.94 -10.52
N HIS A 31 -12.02 16.23 -10.35
CA HIS A 31 -12.89 15.49 -9.44
C HIS A 31 -13.06 14.03 -9.91
N LEU A 32 -13.26 13.82 -11.21
CA LEU A 32 -13.34 12.48 -11.80
C LEU A 32 -12.02 11.71 -11.66
N SER A 33 -10.87 12.35 -11.82
CA SER A 33 -9.56 11.72 -11.62
C SER A 33 -9.37 11.25 -10.18
N TRP A 34 -9.82 12.05 -9.21
CA TRP A 34 -9.76 11.66 -7.80
C TRP A 34 -10.73 10.53 -7.45
N ALA A 35 -11.93 10.54 -8.03
CA ALA A 35 -12.92 9.49 -7.83
C ALA A 35 -12.51 8.15 -8.49
N SER A 36 -11.66 8.20 -9.52
CA SER A 36 -11.14 7.01 -10.21
C SER A 36 -9.91 6.40 -9.53
N ALA A 37 -9.24 7.13 -8.65
CA ALA A 37 -8.15 6.62 -7.83
C ALA A 37 -8.74 5.67 -6.77
N ARG A 38 -8.99 4.41 -7.16
CA ARG A 38 -9.31 3.36 -6.18
C ARG A 38 -8.12 3.21 -5.24
N PRO A 39 -8.33 3.21 -3.92
CA PRO A 39 -7.26 2.86 -3.01
C PRO A 39 -6.72 1.48 -3.41
N PRO A 40 -5.40 1.26 -3.34
CA PRO A 40 -4.83 -0.03 -3.65
C PRO A 40 -5.51 -1.08 -2.79
N THR A 41 -6.00 -2.14 -3.42
CA THR A 41 -6.66 -3.24 -2.71
C THR A 41 -5.63 -3.91 -1.81
N GLN A 42 -5.90 -3.95 -0.51
CA GLN A 42 -5.06 -4.65 0.45
C GLN A 42 -4.90 -6.11 0.03
N ARG A 43 -3.66 -6.59 -0.01
CA ARG A 43 -3.36 -7.99 -0.28
C ARG A 43 -3.28 -8.76 1.03
N VAL A 44 -3.87 -9.95 1.05
CA VAL A 44 -3.89 -10.82 2.22
C VAL A 44 -3.08 -12.07 1.94
N PHE A 45 -2.20 -12.41 2.86
CA PHE A 45 -1.38 -13.62 2.84
C PHE A 45 -1.54 -14.36 4.17
N SER A 46 -1.21 -15.65 4.19
CA SER A 46 -1.23 -16.46 5.41
C SER A 46 0.13 -17.12 5.61
N VAL A 47 0.63 -17.08 6.82
CA VAL A 47 1.92 -17.65 7.21
C VAL A 47 1.77 -18.46 8.48
N THR A 48 2.33 -19.67 8.49
CA THR A 48 2.40 -20.51 9.69
C THR A 48 3.85 -20.54 10.19
N VAL A 49 4.03 -20.22 11.46
CA VAL A 49 5.31 -20.38 12.13
C VAL A 49 5.48 -21.85 12.52
N ASP A 50 6.34 -22.54 11.80
CA ASP A 50 6.62 -23.96 11.98
C ASP A 50 8.13 -24.23 11.86
N ARG A 51 8.74 -24.73 12.90
CA ARG A 51 10.18 -25.04 12.95
C ARG A 51 10.57 -26.20 12.06
N ASP A 52 9.63 -27.12 11.82
CA ASP A 52 9.87 -28.36 11.09
C ASP A 52 9.87 -28.14 9.58
N LYS A 53 9.44 -26.96 9.12
CA LYS A 53 9.49 -26.61 7.69
C LYS A 53 10.90 -26.42 7.19
N ALA A 54 11.24 -27.14 6.14
CA ALA A 54 12.50 -26.96 5.45
C ALA A 54 12.59 -25.56 4.78
N PRO A 55 13.79 -25.00 4.60
CA PRO A 55 13.97 -23.67 3.99
C PRO A 55 13.29 -23.49 2.63
N TRP A 56 13.24 -24.52 1.81
CA TRP A 56 12.62 -24.50 0.48
C TRP A 56 11.09 -24.61 0.50
N GLU A 57 10.49 -24.93 1.64
CA GLU A 57 9.03 -24.96 1.84
C GLU A 57 8.48 -23.61 2.35
N ARG A 58 9.36 -22.64 2.59
CA ARG A 58 8.98 -21.32 3.09
C ARG A 58 8.36 -20.50 1.97
N PRO A 59 7.22 -19.85 2.23
CA PRO A 59 6.56 -19.06 1.20
C PRO A 59 7.36 -17.81 0.85
N VAL A 60 7.27 -17.42 -0.42
CA VAL A 60 7.70 -16.09 -0.90
C VAL A 60 6.46 -15.23 -1.06
N ILE A 61 6.44 -14.12 -0.34
CA ILE A 61 5.36 -13.13 -0.39
C ILE A 61 5.81 -12.00 -1.31
N ALA A 62 5.29 -12.00 -2.53
CA ALA A 62 5.59 -10.99 -3.53
C ALA A 62 4.59 -9.84 -3.45
N ILE A 63 5.07 -8.63 -3.19
CA ILE A 63 4.27 -7.43 -3.02
C ILE A 63 4.85 -6.26 -3.83
N ARG A 64 4.06 -5.20 -4.04
CA ARG A 64 4.54 -3.96 -4.65
C ARG A 64 4.72 -2.89 -3.59
N GLU A 65 5.69 -2.03 -3.81
CA GLU A 65 5.87 -0.82 -3.02
C GLU A 65 4.57 0.00 -2.97
N GLY A 66 4.26 0.62 -1.85
CA GLY A 66 3.06 1.44 -1.66
C GLY A 66 1.74 0.67 -1.54
N VAL A 67 1.73 -0.67 -1.70
CA VAL A 67 0.53 -1.49 -1.54
C VAL A 67 0.42 -2.02 -0.12
N PRO A 68 -0.68 -1.74 0.61
CA PRO A 68 -0.89 -2.29 1.94
C PRO A 68 -1.06 -3.81 1.89
N VAL A 69 -0.40 -4.50 2.82
CA VAL A 69 -0.39 -5.95 2.92
C VAL A 69 -0.80 -6.37 4.32
N HIS A 70 -1.69 -7.35 4.40
CA HIS A 70 -2.10 -8.00 5.62
C HIS A 70 -1.62 -9.45 5.61
N ILE A 71 -0.92 -9.86 6.65
CA ILE A 71 -0.41 -11.21 6.80
C ILE A 71 -1.08 -11.83 8.01
N ASP A 72 -1.92 -12.84 7.77
CA ASP A 72 -2.45 -13.69 8.83
C ASP A 72 -1.36 -14.64 9.32
N VAL A 73 -1.09 -14.61 10.61
CA VAL A 73 -0.02 -15.38 11.23
C VAL A 73 -0.61 -16.42 12.18
N HIS A 74 -0.32 -17.68 11.96
CA HIS A 74 -0.58 -18.74 12.89
C HIS A 74 0.72 -19.25 13.50
N ALA A 75 0.91 -19.05 14.80
CA ALA A 75 2.10 -19.49 15.51
C ALA A 75 1.77 -20.61 16.49
N ARG A 76 2.56 -21.69 16.45
CA ARG A 76 2.43 -22.80 17.40
C ARG A 76 3.09 -22.53 18.75
N GLU A 77 3.91 -21.49 18.82
CA GLU A 77 4.62 -21.09 20.01
C GLU A 77 4.57 -19.56 20.21
N ALA A 78 4.84 -19.13 21.43
CA ALA A 78 4.88 -17.70 21.74
C ALA A 78 6.23 -17.09 21.33
N GLY A 79 6.19 -15.88 20.78
CA GLY A 79 7.37 -15.14 20.31
C GLY A 79 7.01 -13.87 19.60
N VAL A 80 7.91 -13.40 18.76
CA VAL A 80 7.74 -12.17 17.97
C VAL A 80 8.09 -12.45 16.52
N LEU A 81 7.18 -12.11 15.62
CA LEU A 81 7.40 -12.12 14.18
C LEU A 81 7.80 -10.73 13.72
N MET A 82 8.86 -10.60 12.93
CA MET A 82 9.31 -9.30 12.45
C MET A 82 10.10 -9.36 11.13
N VAL A 83 10.09 -8.21 10.44
CA VAL A 83 11.03 -7.90 9.37
C VAL A 83 11.90 -6.76 9.85
N HIS A 84 13.19 -7.01 10.04
CA HIS A 84 14.11 -6.05 10.67
C HIS A 84 14.24 -4.74 9.88
N GLU A 85 14.20 -4.82 8.57
CA GLU A 85 14.45 -3.70 7.66
C GLU A 85 13.21 -2.84 7.41
N ILE A 86 12.02 -3.33 7.81
CA ILE A 86 10.76 -2.61 7.60
C ILE A 86 10.26 -2.06 8.94
N PRO A 87 10.29 -0.74 9.15
CA PRO A 87 9.80 -0.14 10.38
C PRO A 87 8.34 -0.50 10.66
N GLY A 88 8.04 -0.91 11.89
CA GLY A 88 6.69 -1.30 12.30
C GLY A 88 6.24 -2.70 11.87
N ALA A 89 7.04 -3.43 11.11
CA ALA A 89 6.77 -4.80 10.70
C ALA A 89 7.04 -5.79 11.84
N LEU A 90 6.15 -5.81 12.82
CA LEU A 90 6.29 -6.53 14.09
C LEU A 90 4.94 -7.04 14.56
N ALA A 91 4.85 -8.32 14.93
CA ALA A 91 3.68 -8.92 15.54
C ALA A 91 4.06 -9.82 16.72
N ALA A 92 3.48 -9.56 17.89
CA ALA A 92 3.60 -10.46 19.03
C ALA A 92 2.71 -11.70 18.81
N CYS A 93 3.30 -12.88 18.88
CA CYS A 93 2.62 -14.15 18.67
C CYS A 93 2.38 -14.87 19.98
N SER A 94 1.17 -15.38 20.15
CA SER A 94 0.80 -16.30 21.25
C SER A 94 0.60 -17.70 20.70
N SER A 95 0.94 -18.70 21.49
CA SER A 95 0.84 -20.09 21.09
C SER A 95 -0.61 -20.47 20.74
N GLY A 96 -0.82 -21.02 19.54
CA GLY A 96 -2.12 -21.48 19.04
C GLY A 96 -3.11 -20.38 18.68
N ALA A 97 -2.73 -19.12 18.77
CA ALA A 97 -3.57 -17.98 18.38
C ALA A 97 -3.25 -17.49 16.98
N ASN A 98 -4.25 -16.92 16.33
CA ASN A 98 -4.08 -16.18 15.08
C ASN A 98 -3.78 -14.72 15.41
N GLN A 99 -2.76 -14.18 14.79
CA GLN A 99 -2.40 -12.78 14.82
C GLN A 99 -2.29 -12.22 13.43
N SER A 100 -2.11 -10.92 13.32
CA SER A 100 -1.89 -10.27 12.04
C SER A 100 -0.64 -9.39 12.08
N LEU A 101 0.01 -9.30 10.93
CA LEU A 101 1.08 -8.37 10.64
C LEU A 101 0.66 -7.52 9.45
N ASP A 102 0.56 -6.22 9.67
CA ASP A 102 0.25 -5.26 8.62
C ASP A 102 1.54 -4.57 8.15
N LEU A 103 1.72 -4.51 6.84
CA LEU A 103 2.87 -3.89 6.19
C LEU A 103 2.40 -2.83 5.19
N LEU A 104 3.09 -1.71 5.19
CA LEU A 104 3.00 -0.71 4.13
C LEU A 104 4.42 -0.33 3.70
N PRO A 105 5.02 -1.03 2.72
CA PRO A 105 6.37 -0.75 2.28
C PRO A 105 6.39 0.51 1.42
N VAL A 106 6.91 1.61 1.95
CA VAL A 106 7.08 2.88 1.24
C VAL A 106 8.56 3.22 1.19
N GLY A 107 9.10 3.44 -0.02
CA GLY A 107 10.51 3.73 -0.22
C GLY A 107 11.44 2.54 0.03
N ILE A 108 10.90 1.32 0.05
CA ILE A 108 11.64 0.09 0.35
C ILE A 108 11.35 -0.94 -0.74
N THR A 109 12.39 -1.38 -1.42
CA THR A 109 12.33 -2.47 -2.41
C THR A 109 13.43 -3.48 -2.15
N GLY A 110 13.24 -4.71 -2.57
CA GLY A 110 14.21 -5.78 -2.42
C GLY A 110 13.63 -7.04 -1.79
N ARG A 111 14.52 -7.86 -1.26
CA ARG A 111 14.18 -9.16 -0.65
C ARG A 111 14.55 -9.15 0.82
N PHE A 112 13.57 -9.46 1.67
CA PHE A 112 13.68 -9.37 3.13
C PHE A 112 13.21 -10.67 3.76
N SER A 113 13.84 -11.07 4.86
CA SER A 113 13.43 -12.24 5.63
C SER A 113 12.42 -11.88 6.71
N LEU A 114 11.32 -12.62 6.76
CA LEU A 114 10.37 -12.59 7.85
C LEU A 114 10.82 -13.57 8.91
N HIS A 115 11.29 -13.06 10.04
CA HIS A 115 11.85 -13.85 11.13
C HIS A 115 10.89 -13.99 12.30
N PHE A 116 10.89 -15.16 12.89
CA PHE A 116 10.25 -15.41 14.19
C PHE A 116 11.33 -15.59 15.27
N HIS A 117 11.22 -14.80 16.33
CA HIS A 117 12.04 -14.89 17.52
C HIS A 117 11.26 -15.55 18.64
N SER A 118 11.67 -16.74 19.04
CA SER A 118 11.06 -17.44 20.16
C SER A 118 11.42 -16.81 21.50
N ARG A 119 10.67 -17.12 22.54
CA ARG A 119 11.00 -16.71 23.90
C ARG A 119 12.33 -17.30 24.43
N THR A 120 12.79 -18.39 23.85
CA THR A 120 14.06 -19.05 24.20
C THR A 120 15.26 -18.41 23.48
N GLY A 121 15.03 -17.41 22.65
CA GLY A 121 16.08 -16.69 21.90
C GLY A 121 16.44 -17.30 20.56
N GLU A 122 15.75 -18.36 20.13
CA GLU A 122 15.95 -18.93 18.80
C GLU A 122 15.27 -18.07 17.74
N GLN A 123 15.92 -17.96 16.60
CA GLN A 123 15.45 -17.24 15.44
C GLN A 123 15.27 -18.19 14.26
N ILE A 124 14.11 -18.15 13.65
CA ILE A 124 13.81 -18.92 12.44
C ILE A 124 13.26 -18.00 11.36
N GLU A 125 13.68 -18.23 10.10
CA GLU A 125 13.06 -17.58 8.95
C GLU A 125 11.76 -18.32 8.63
N VAL A 126 10.67 -17.58 8.52
CA VAL A 126 9.32 -18.12 8.32
C VAL A 126 8.87 -17.95 6.87
N ALA A 127 9.23 -16.83 6.27
CA ALA A 127 8.92 -16.48 4.90
C ALA A 127 9.95 -15.49 4.35
N VAL A 128 9.91 -15.30 3.04
CA VAL A 128 10.66 -14.25 2.37
C VAL A 128 9.66 -13.26 1.78
N ILE A 129 9.91 -11.97 2.00
CA ILE A 129 9.12 -10.89 1.42
C ILE A 129 9.93 -10.28 0.27
N GLU A 130 9.36 -10.27 -0.93
CA GLU A 130 9.92 -9.60 -2.10
C GLU A 130 9.09 -8.36 -2.42
N ILE A 131 9.70 -7.19 -2.35
CA ILE A 131 9.06 -5.91 -2.62
C ILE A 131 9.58 -5.38 -3.95
N TYR A 132 8.67 -5.29 -4.92
CA TYR A 132 8.95 -4.76 -6.25
C TYR A 132 8.60 -3.27 -6.30
N PRO A 133 9.36 -2.46 -7.07
CA PRO A 133 9.02 -1.07 -7.26
C PRO A 133 7.62 -0.92 -7.87
N ASP A 134 6.98 0.19 -7.55
CA ASP A 134 5.76 0.64 -8.22
C ASP A 134 6.18 1.27 -9.56
N ASP A 135 5.63 0.76 -10.67
CA ASP A 135 5.96 1.21 -12.04
C ASP A 135 5.28 2.54 -12.38
#